data_3af9a09f9cb20cd609349773c2454e40
#
_entry.id   3af9a09f9cb20cd609349773c2454e40
#
_cell.length_a   1.000
_cell.length_b   1.000
_cell.length_c   1.000
_cell.angle_alpha   90.00
_cell.angle_beta   90.00
_cell.angle_gamma   90.00
#
_symmetry.space_group_name_H-M   'P 1'
#
loop_
_entity.id
_entity.type
_entity.pdbx_description
1 polymer ?
#
loop_
_entity_poly.entity_id
_entity_poly.type
_entity_poly.pdbx_seq_one_letter_code
_entity_poly.pdbx_strand_id
1 'polypeptide(L)'
;KDIDGVKSEPFEEVTIEVPESMQGGIIENLSKRGVMMTNMKPDGSRVRLTFEGPTRGILGFRGQFIVDTKGEGIMASRVLGFRPYFGEIKKRSVGSMISQATGKALGFSLDNLQNRGTLYIGPTEEVYEGMVIGNTSKGEEMTVNPTKGKQLTNMRASGSDENIMLAPPVPITLERGLEIMADDEYLEVTPKSVRLRKQYLSDTDRSRARRKE
;
A
#
# COMPACT_ATOMS: atom_id res chain seq x y z
N LYS A 1 21.26 10.28 1.84
CA LYS A 1 22.65 10.61 1.42
C LYS A 1 23.58 10.71 2.62
N ASP A 2 24.87 10.56 2.39
CA ASP A 2 25.88 10.81 3.43
C ASP A 2 26.21 12.31 3.45
N ILE A 3 26.18 12.88 4.65
CA ILE A 3 26.60 14.26 4.91
C ILE A 3 27.61 14.20 6.05
N ASP A 4 28.84 14.64 5.79
CA ASP A 4 29.95 14.62 6.75
C ASP A 4 30.14 13.24 7.44
N GLY A 5 29.98 12.14 6.69
CA GLY A 5 30.09 10.78 7.18
C GLY A 5 28.87 10.26 7.95
N VAL A 6 27.79 11.04 8.02
CA VAL A 6 26.53 10.67 8.69
C VAL A 6 25.47 10.35 7.64
N LYS A 7 24.94 9.13 7.66
CA LYS A 7 23.75 8.76 6.85
C LYS A 7 22.60 9.67 7.20
N SER A 8 22.10 10.45 6.24
CA SER A 8 21.08 11.48 6.45
C SER A 8 19.94 11.32 5.44
N GLU A 9 18.73 11.69 5.87
CA GLU A 9 17.51 11.66 5.07
C GLU A 9 16.73 12.99 5.16
N PRO A 10 15.86 13.29 4.17
CA PRO A 10 15.05 14.51 4.22
C PRO A 10 13.99 14.42 5.31
N PHE A 11 13.79 15.57 5.99
CA PHE A 11 12.76 15.76 7.01
C PHE A 11 11.78 16.83 6.58
N GLU A 12 10.54 16.68 6.99
CA GLU A 12 9.46 17.63 6.76
C GLU A 12 8.79 18.03 8.08
N GLU A 13 8.30 19.25 8.11
CA GLU A 13 7.30 19.71 9.06
C GLU A 13 5.93 19.54 8.44
N VAL A 14 5.02 18.95 9.19
CA VAL A 14 3.62 18.74 8.77
C VAL A 14 2.71 19.52 9.70
N THR A 15 1.89 20.39 9.14
CA THR A 15 0.84 21.11 9.85
C THR A 15 -0.50 20.53 9.50
N ILE A 16 -1.28 20.16 10.50
CA ILE A 16 -2.60 19.53 10.37
C ILE A 16 -3.62 20.34 11.17
N GLU A 17 -4.77 20.59 10.54
CA GLU A 17 -5.94 21.15 11.21
C GLU A 17 -7.10 20.18 11.09
N VAL A 18 -7.62 19.73 12.23
CA VAL A 18 -8.72 18.76 12.30
C VAL A 18 -9.68 19.13 13.43
N PRO A 19 -10.94 18.64 13.39
CA PRO A 19 -11.82 18.65 14.56
C PRO A 19 -11.13 17.97 15.75
N GLU A 20 -11.32 18.51 16.97
CA GLU A 20 -10.69 17.99 18.17
C GLU A 20 -10.94 16.50 18.39
N SER A 21 -12.11 16.01 18.04
CA SER A 21 -12.50 14.59 18.16
C SER A 21 -11.63 13.64 17.30
N MET A 22 -10.95 14.14 16.28
CA MET A 22 -10.13 13.33 15.36
C MET A 22 -8.63 13.35 15.66
N GLN A 23 -8.18 14.22 16.58
CA GLN A 23 -6.75 14.44 16.84
C GLN A 23 -6.01 13.18 17.29
N GLY A 24 -6.63 12.35 18.15
CA GLY A 24 -5.98 11.19 18.73
C GLY A 24 -5.54 10.15 17.68
N GLY A 25 -6.41 9.83 16.72
CA GLY A 25 -6.10 8.91 15.63
C GLY A 25 -4.98 9.43 14.71
N ILE A 26 -4.96 10.74 14.45
CA ILE A 26 -3.92 11.37 13.62
C ILE A 26 -2.57 11.33 14.33
N ILE A 27 -2.53 11.67 15.62
CA ILE A 27 -1.29 11.62 16.41
C ILE A 27 -0.74 10.19 16.46
N GLU A 28 -1.58 9.20 16.71
CA GLU A 28 -1.18 7.79 16.76
C GLU A 28 -0.64 7.30 15.40
N ASN A 29 -1.35 7.61 14.31
CA ASN A 29 -0.96 7.19 12.97
C ASN A 29 0.37 7.79 12.52
N LEU A 30 0.60 9.08 12.77
CA LEU A 30 1.87 9.74 12.44
C LEU A 30 3.03 9.27 13.33
N SER A 31 2.78 9.07 14.63
CA SER A 31 3.80 8.55 15.56
C SER A 31 4.31 7.17 15.14
N LYS A 32 3.43 6.27 14.70
CA LYS A 32 3.82 4.95 14.15
C LYS A 32 4.69 5.04 12.90
N ARG A 33 4.63 6.16 12.20
CA ARG A 33 5.42 6.47 11.00
C ARG A 33 6.71 7.24 11.29
N GLY A 34 7.08 7.38 12.58
CA GLY A 34 8.26 8.12 13.00
C GLY A 34 8.13 9.65 12.85
N VAL A 35 6.89 10.14 12.74
CA VAL A 35 6.59 11.58 12.63
C VAL A 35 6.06 12.06 13.96
N MET A 36 6.85 12.87 14.66
CA MET A 36 6.60 13.24 16.05
C MET A 36 5.93 14.61 16.16
N MET A 37 4.93 14.70 17.04
CA MET A 37 4.26 15.96 17.33
C MET A 37 5.20 16.93 18.07
N THR A 38 5.33 18.14 17.56
CA THR A 38 6.15 19.21 18.14
C THR A 38 5.31 20.30 18.79
N ASN A 39 4.08 20.51 18.31
CA ASN A 39 3.20 21.55 18.85
C ASN A 39 1.73 21.18 18.66
N MET A 40 0.88 21.69 19.57
CA MET A 40 -0.57 21.60 19.50
C MET A 40 -1.16 22.93 19.97
N LYS A 41 -2.06 23.48 19.16
CA LYS A 41 -2.80 24.72 19.47
C LYS A 41 -4.29 24.49 19.25
N PRO A 42 -5.11 24.57 20.29
CA PRO A 42 -6.57 24.61 20.13
C PRO A 42 -7.00 25.86 19.35
N ASP A 43 -8.02 25.71 18.51
CA ASP A 43 -8.62 26.80 17.75
C ASP A 43 -10.14 26.56 17.66
N GLY A 44 -10.85 26.99 18.70
CA GLY A 44 -12.30 26.73 18.85
C GLY A 44 -12.62 25.25 18.95
N SER A 45 -13.40 24.74 17.99
CA SER A 45 -13.76 23.31 17.87
C SER A 45 -12.72 22.48 17.09
N ARG A 46 -11.67 23.12 16.64
CA ARG A 46 -10.58 22.50 15.86
C ARG A 46 -9.27 22.56 16.64
N VAL A 47 -8.33 21.79 16.20
CA VAL A 47 -6.96 21.80 16.74
C VAL A 47 -5.97 21.87 15.57
N ARG A 48 -4.95 22.71 15.73
CA ARG A 48 -3.80 22.76 14.86
C ARG A 48 -2.66 21.98 15.49
N LEU A 49 -2.23 20.94 14.81
CA LEU A 49 -1.14 20.04 15.19
C LEU A 49 0.05 20.28 14.28
N THR A 50 1.24 20.38 14.86
CA THR A 50 2.49 20.46 14.10
C THR A 50 3.34 19.25 14.42
N PHE A 51 3.89 18.63 13.38
CA PHE A 51 4.72 17.44 13.49
C PHE A 51 6.02 17.65 12.72
N GLU A 52 7.06 16.90 13.10
CA GLU A 52 8.29 16.78 12.34
C GLU A 52 8.65 15.30 12.17
N GLY A 53 9.17 14.94 11.01
CA GLY A 53 9.59 13.57 10.76
C GLY A 53 10.21 13.37 9.38
N PRO A 54 10.75 12.17 9.13
CA PRO A 54 11.35 11.85 7.84
C PRO A 54 10.28 11.81 6.74
N THR A 55 10.60 12.35 5.57
CA THR A 55 9.72 12.39 4.39
C THR A 55 9.11 11.02 4.07
N ARG A 56 9.88 9.93 4.22
CA ARG A 56 9.38 8.57 3.99
C ARG A 56 8.28 8.13 4.96
N GLY A 57 8.19 8.73 6.15
CA GLY A 57 7.12 8.49 7.11
C GLY A 57 5.81 9.19 6.72
N ILE A 58 5.91 10.30 5.99
CA ILE A 58 4.76 11.10 5.54
C ILE A 58 4.21 10.60 4.21
N LEU A 59 5.07 9.93 3.43
CA LEU A 59 4.72 9.42 2.11
C LEU A 59 3.49 8.50 2.19
N GLY A 60 2.48 8.73 1.32
CA GLY A 60 1.22 7.98 1.29
C GLY A 60 0.22 8.33 2.40
N PHE A 61 0.62 9.04 3.46
CA PHE A 61 -0.27 9.37 4.57
C PHE A 61 -1.45 10.26 4.16
N ARG A 62 -1.30 11.13 3.17
CA ARG A 62 -2.35 12.05 2.72
C ARG A 62 -3.65 11.32 2.32
N GLY A 63 -3.56 10.20 1.64
CA GLY A 63 -4.73 9.40 1.25
C GLY A 63 -5.48 8.86 2.47
N GLN A 64 -4.77 8.29 3.42
CA GLN A 64 -5.33 7.81 4.68
C GLN A 64 -5.91 8.95 5.52
N PHE A 65 -5.21 10.08 5.58
CA PHE A 65 -5.65 11.28 6.29
C PHE A 65 -7.01 11.80 5.79
N ILE A 66 -7.24 11.82 4.47
CA ILE A 66 -8.53 12.24 3.91
C ILE A 66 -9.65 11.30 4.35
N VAL A 67 -9.40 9.99 4.38
CA VAL A 67 -10.38 8.99 4.84
C VAL A 67 -10.64 9.13 6.34
N ASP A 68 -9.58 9.20 7.16
CA ASP A 68 -9.68 9.28 8.62
C ASP A 68 -10.40 10.54 9.08
N THR A 69 -10.22 11.65 8.34
CA THR A 69 -10.85 12.94 8.63
C THR A 69 -12.16 13.16 7.87
N LYS A 70 -12.63 12.19 7.10
CA LYS A 70 -13.83 12.30 6.25
C LYS A 70 -13.79 13.54 5.32
N GLY A 71 -12.58 13.96 4.93
CA GLY A 71 -12.35 15.15 4.13
C GLY A 71 -12.39 16.48 4.91
N GLU A 72 -12.63 16.49 6.21
CA GLU A 72 -12.70 17.71 7.02
C GLU A 72 -11.33 18.24 7.45
N GLY A 73 -10.27 17.41 7.32
CA GLY A 73 -8.92 17.77 7.71
C GLY A 73 -8.17 18.60 6.65
N ILE A 74 -7.33 19.50 7.11
CA ILE A 74 -6.39 20.25 6.28
C ILE A 74 -4.98 19.78 6.63
N MET A 75 -4.18 19.47 5.62
CA MET A 75 -2.80 19.02 5.78
C MET A 75 -1.88 19.77 4.82
N ALA A 76 -0.84 20.38 5.37
CA ALA A 76 0.25 21.01 4.63
C ALA A 76 1.58 20.47 5.13
N SER A 77 2.59 20.39 4.26
CA SER A 77 3.96 20.05 4.65
C SER A 77 4.98 20.96 3.98
N ARG A 78 6.12 21.12 4.64
CA ARG A 78 7.28 21.81 4.10
C ARG A 78 8.56 21.07 4.45
N VAL A 79 9.50 21.04 3.53
CA VAL A 79 10.80 20.42 3.73
C VAL A 79 11.64 21.26 4.69
N LEU A 80 12.23 20.62 5.70
CA LEU A 80 13.14 21.23 6.67
C LEU A 80 14.61 21.08 6.29
N GLY A 81 14.92 20.15 5.36
CA GLY A 81 16.28 19.78 4.98
C GLY A 81 16.63 18.37 5.38
N PHE A 82 17.92 18.06 5.39
CA PHE A 82 18.42 16.73 5.75
C PHE A 82 18.80 16.68 7.22
N ARG A 83 18.42 15.58 7.88
CA ARG A 83 18.81 15.27 9.27
C ARG A 83 19.34 13.83 9.34
N PRO A 84 20.04 13.43 10.40
CA PRO A 84 20.50 12.07 10.59
C PRO A 84 19.35 11.05 10.38
N TYR A 85 19.69 9.91 9.81
CA TYR A 85 18.74 8.84 9.55
C TYR A 85 18.01 8.42 10.83
N PHE A 86 16.69 8.49 10.80
CA PHE A 86 15.81 8.24 11.96
C PHE A 86 15.82 6.78 12.44
N GLY A 87 16.30 5.87 11.62
CA GLY A 87 16.21 4.43 11.87
C GLY A 87 15.09 3.76 11.08
N GLU A 88 14.79 2.51 11.39
CA GLU A 88 13.73 1.78 10.71
C GLU A 88 12.35 2.23 11.19
N ILE A 89 11.49 2.55 10.23
CA ILE A 89 10.08 2.78 10.48
C ILE A 89 9.37 1.47 10.13
N LYS A 90 8.69 0.88 11.11
CA LYS A 90 7.89 -0.33 10.87
C LYS A 90 6.78 -0.01 9.86
N LYS A 91 6.97 -0.45 8.63
CA LYS A 91 5.89 -0.47 7.64
C LYS A 91 4.83 -1.47 8.10
N ARG A 92 3.56 -1.18 7.80
CA ARG A 92 2.50 -2.16 7.99
C ARG A 92 2.82 -3.35 7.09
N SER A 93 3.13 -4.50 7.68
CA SER A 93 3.36 -5.73 6.94
C SER A 93 2.02 -6.21 6.38
N VAL A 94 1.74 -5.85 5.14
CA VAL A 94 0.68 -6.47 4.35
C VAL A 94 1.34 -7.52 3.47
N GLY A 95 0.85 -8.75 3.52
CA GLY A 95 1.34 -9.80 2.61
C GLY A 95 0.92 -9.50 1.19
N SER A 96 1.76 -9.81 0.23
CA SER A 96 1.48 -9.59 -1.19
C SER A 96 0.74 -10.78 -1.79
N MET A 97 -0.28 -10.53 -2.62
CA MET A 97 -0.85 -11.50 -3.54
C MET A 97 -0.07 -11.46 -4.84
N ILE A 98 0.63 -12.54 -5.17
CA ILE A 98 1.56 -12.61 -6.30
C ILE A 98 0.95 -13.49 -7.39
N SER A 99 0.89 -12.99 -8.61
CA SER A 99 0.48 -13.81 -9.74
C SER A 99 1.50 -14.91 -10.05
N GLN A 100 1.03 -16.14 -10.18
CA GLN A 100 1.85 -17.28 -10.66
C GLN A 100 1.73 -17.50 -12.17
N ALA A 101 0.90 -16.71 -12.87
CA ALA A 101 0.61 -16.91 -14.26
C ALA A 101 0.67 -15.60 -15.05
N THR A 102 1.02 -15.72 -16.32
CA THR A 102 0.95 -14.62 -17.29
C THR A 102 -0.31 -14.79 -18.15
N GLY A 103 -1.08 -13.69 -18.30
CA GLY A 103 -2.31 -13.71 -19.09
C GLY A 103 -3.28 -12.62 -18.64
N LYS A 104 -4.56 -12.76 -18.98
CA LYS A 104 -5.61 -11.82 -18.57
C LYS A 104 -6.30 -12.31 -17.31
N ALA A 105 -6.48 -11.41 -16.37
CA ALA A 105 -7.23 -11.69 -15.13
C ALA A 105 -8.70 -11.94 -15.45
N LEU A 106 -9.27 -12.98 -14.85
CA LEU A 106 -10.65 -13.39 -15.05
C LEU A 106 -11.50 -13.07 -13.82
N GLY A 107 -12.71 -12.53 -14.07
CA GLY A 107 -13.65 -12.17 -13.00
C GLY A 107 -13.91 -13.29 -12.00
N PHE A 108 -14.06 -14.54 -12.46
CA PHE A 108 -14.24 -15.70 -11.60
C PHE A 108 -13.08 -15.92 -10.61
N SER A 109 -11.83 -15.76 -11.06
CA SER A 109 -10.68 -15.85 -10.17
C SER A 109 -10.62 -14.69 -9.19
N LEU A 110 -10.87 -13.46 -9.67
CA LEU A 110 -10.83 -12.26 -8.84
C LEU A 110 -11.90 -12.29 -7.75
N ASP A 111 -13.08 -12.84 -8.02
CA ASP A 111 -14.16 -13.02 -7.04
C ASP A 111 -13.71 -13.89 -5.85
N ASN A 112 -13.02 -14.98 -6.14
CA ASN A 112 -12.45 -15.83 -5.10
C ASN A 112 -11.31 -15.14 -4.33
N LEU A 113 -10.51 -14.29 -5.00
CA LEU A 113 -9.36 -13.64 -4.42
C LEU A 113 -9.74 -12.42 -3.55
N GLN A 114 -10.81 -11.69 -3.91
CA GLN A 114 -11.27 -10.53 -3.12
C GLN A 114 -11.67 -10.89 -1.68
N ASN A 115 -12.08 -12.12 -1.43
CA ASN A 115 -12.37 -12.61 -0.08
C ASN A 115 -11.11 -12.80 0.80
N ARG A 116 -9.92 -12.78 0.19
CA ARG A 116 -8.64 -12.98 0.88
C ARG A 116 -7.87 -11.69 1.11
N GLY A 117 -8.31 -10.59 0.51
CA GLY A 117 -7.68 -9.28 0.67
C GLY A 117 -8.13 -8.27 -0.38
N THR A 118 -7.36 -7.22 -0.55
CA THR A 118 -7.67 -6.12 -1.46
C THR A 118 -6.96 -6.31 -2.79
N LEU A 119 -7.68 -6.21 -3.90
CA LEU A 119 -7.13 -6.34 -5.25
C LEU A 119 -6.70 -4.98 -5.80
N TYR A 120 -5.63 -5.00 -6.60
CA TYR A 120 -5.08 -3.84 -7.32
C TYR A 120 -5.42 -3.85 -8.80
N ILE A 121 -5.96 -4.97 -9.29
CA ILE A 121 -6.31 -5.22 -10.68
C ILE A 121 -7.80 -5.54 -10.83
N GLY A 122 -8.36 -5.18 -12.00
CA GLY A 122 -9.69 -5.55 -12.42
C GLY A 122 -9.71 -6.73 -13.40
N PRO A 123 -10.92 -7.18 -13.78
CA PRO A 123 -11.08 -8.21 -14.82
C PRO A 123 -10.54 -7.68 -16.16
N THR A 124 -10.02 -8.61 -16.97
CA THR A 124 -9.41 -8.39 -18.28
C THR A 124 -8.04 -7.70 -18.29
N GLU A 125 -7.55 -7.22 -17.14
CA GLU A 125 -6.22 -6.67 -17.04
C GLU A 125 -5.15 -7.74 -17.29
N GLU A 126 -4.08 -7.35 -17.96
CA GLU A 126 -2.93 -8.21 -18.21
C GLU A 126 -2.06 -8.31 -16.98
N VAL A 127 -1.77 -9.53 -16.59
CA VAL A 127 -0.88 -9.88 -15.47
C VAL A 127 0.27 -10.75 -15.96
N TYR A 128 1.34 -10.77 -15.21
CA TYR A 128 2.48 -11.64 -15.47
C TYR A 128 2.96 -12.31 -14.19
N GLU A 129 3.69 -13.41 -14.33
CA GLU A 129 4.28 -14.13 -13.20
C GLU A 129 5.17 -13.20 -12.37
N GLY A 130 4.98 -13.18 -11.05
CA GLY A 130 5.70 -12.29 -10.13
C GLY A 130 5.10 -10.88 -9.96
N MET A 131 4.06 -10.52 -10.72
CA MET A 131 3.32 -9.28 -10.51
C MET A 131 2.54 -9.33 -9.20
N VAL A 132 2.58 -8.27 -8.40
CA VAL A 132 1.77 -8.12 -7.18
C VAL A 132 0.41 -7.56 -7.59
N ILE A 133 -0.64 -8.36 -7.41
CA ILE A 133 -2.00 -8.07 -7.86
C ILE A 133 -2.95 -7.65 -6.73
N GLY A 134 -2.46 -7.64 -5.51
CA GLY A 134 -3.23 -7.29 -4.32
C GLY A 134 -2.44 -7.48 -3.04
N ASN A 135 -3.08 -7.22 -1.91
CA ASN A 135 -2.55 -7.54 -0.60
C ASN A 135 -3.51 -8.45 0.18
N THR A 136 -2.93 -9.32 1.00
CA THR A 136 -3.68 -10.25 1.84
C THR A 136 -4.18 -9.58 3.12
N SER A 137 -5.33 -10.00 3.62
CA SER A 137 -5.88 -9.51 4.90
C SER A 137 -5.09 -9.97 6.12
N LYS A 138 -4.37 -11.11 6.02
CA LYS A 138 -3.66 -11.75 7.14
C LYS A 138 -2.18 -11.38 7.23
N GLY A 139 -1.66 -10.59 6.30
CA GLY A 139 -0.25 -10.18 6.29
C GLY A 139 0.74 -11.22 5.75
N GLU A 140 0.31 -12.45 5.45
CA GLU A 140 1.14 -13.48 4.83
C GLU A 140 1.13 -13.36 3.30
N GLU A 141 2.28 -13.58 2.69
CA GLU A 141 2.43 -13.60 1.24
C GLU A 141 1.69 -14.80 0.63
N MET A 142 1.06 -14.59 -0.53
CA MET A 142 0.26 -15.62 -1.20
C MET A 142 0.50 -15.61 -2.71
N THR A 143 0.93 -16.75 -3.26
CA THR A 143 0.99 -16.96 -4.71
C THR A 143 -0.36 -17.48 -5.22
N VAL A 144 -0.93 -16.80 -6.21
CA VAL A 144 -2.30 -17.05 -6.70
C VAL A 144 -2.35 -17.04 -8.22
N ASN A 145 -3.40 -17.65 -8.77
CA ASN A 145 -3.66 -17.66 -10.22
C ASN A 145 -4.88 -16.79 -10.57
N PRO A 146 -4.69 -15.55 -11.01
CA PRO A 146 -5.80 -14.68 -11.42
C PRO A 146 -6.37 -15.00 -12.81
N THR A 147 -5.73 -15.86 -13.57
CA THR A 147 -6.13 -16.21 -14.95
C THR A 147 -6.95 -17.50 -15.05
N LYS A 148 -7.26 -18.15 -13.91
CA LYS A 148 -7.98 -19.40 -13.87
C LYS A 148 -9.47 -19.19 -14.13
N GLY A 149 -10.01 -19.76 -15.20
CA GLY A 149 -11.44 -19.77 -15.49
C GLY A 149 -12.23 -20.78 -14.65
N LYS A 150 -13.56 -20.66 -14.69
CA LYS A 150 -14.48 -21.66 -14.13
C LYS A 150 -14.26 -22.98 -14.90
N GLN A 151 -13.95 -24.06 -14.20
CA GLN A 151 -13.95 -25.39 -14.83
C GLN A 151 -15.40 -25.75 -15.09
N LEU A 152 -15.71 -26.07 -16.35
CA LEU A 152 -16.98 -26.63 -16.74
C LEU A 152 -17.07 -28.06 -16.16
N THR A 153 -17.80 -28.21 -15.07
CA THR A 153 -18.20 -29.53 -14.59
C THR A 153 -19.49 -29.96 -15.32
N ASN A 154 -19.57 -31.22 -15.75
CA ASN A 154 -20.77 -31.78 -16.44
C ASN A 154 -22.02 -31.85 -15.54
N MET A 155 -21.98 -31.40 -14.31
CA MET A 155 -23.15 -31.23 -13.47
C MET A 155 -23.87 -29.96 -13.89
N ARG A 156 -25.00 -30.10 -14.55
CA ARG A 156 -26.00 -29.05 -14.72
C ARG A 156 -26.58 -28.67 -13.35
N ALA A 157 -25.91 -27.83 -12.63
CA ALA A 157 -26.56 -27.02 -11.60
C ALA A 157 -27.39 -25.96 -12.36
N SER A 158 -28.64 -26.31 -12.62
CA SER A 158 -29.62 -25.35 -13.10
C SER A 158 -29.76 -24.27 -12.04
N GLY A 159 -29.31 -23.05 -12.33
CA GLY A 159 -29.90 -21.88 -11.74
C GLY A 159 -29.07 -20.99 -10.84
N SER A 160 -27.76 -20.89 -10.95
CA SER A 160 -27.13 -19.67 -10.43
C SER A 160 -25.92 -19.27 -11.31
N ASP A 161 -26.19 -18.58 -12.39
CA ASP A 161 -25.31 -17.52 -12.83
C ASP A 161 -25.45 -16.40 -11.80
N GLU A 162 -24.88 -16.61 -10.60
CA GLU A 162 -24.71 -15.57 -9.62
C GLU A 162 -23.87 -14.48 -10.28
N ASN A 163 -24.45 -13.30 -10.42
CA ASN A 163 -23.72 -12.16 -10.94
C ASN A 163 -22.49 -11.92 -10.05
N ILE A 164 -21.30 -12.11 -10.61
CA ILE A 164 -20.04 -11.84 -9.92
C ILE A 164 -19.99 -10.36 -9.60
N MET A 165 -20.04 -10.01 -8.33
CA MET A 165 -19.90 -8.64 -7.84
C MET A 165 -18.46 -8.45 -7.36
N LEU A 166 -17.66 -7.79 -8.18
CA LEU A 166 -16.28 -7.45 -7.80
C LEU A 166 -16.24 -6.08 -7.11
N ALA A 167 -15.55 -6.04 -5.99
CA ALA A 167 -15.17 -4.76 -5.39
C ALA A 167 -14.25 -4.00 -6.37
N PRO A 168 -14.39 -2.68 -6.50
CA PRO A 168 -13.50 -1.89 -7.33
C PRO A 168 -12.03 -2.11 -6.93
N PRO A 169 -11.12 -2.33 -7.87
CA PRO A 169 -9.71 -2.47 -7.56
C PRO A 169 -9.14 -1.17 -7.00
N VAL A 170 -8.22 -1.27 -6.06
CA VAL A 170 -7.52 -0.12 -5.49
C VAL A 170 -6.36 0.24 -6.42
N PRO A 171 -6.39 1.41 -7.08
CA PRO A 171 -5.33 1.79 -7.99
C PRO A 171 -4.01 2.01 -7.25
N ILE A 172 -2.92 1.54 -7.85
CA ILE A 172 -1.56 1.81 -7.37
C ILE A 172 -1.09 3.13 -7.98
N THR A 173 -1.02 4.17 -7.15
CA THR A 173 -0.32 5.42 -7.48
C THR A 173 1.15 5.30 -7.11
N LEU A 174 1.98 6.23 -7.54
CA LEU A 174 3.40 6.28 -7.20
C LEU A 174 3.60 6.34 -5.67
N GLU A 175 2.86 7.23 -5.00
CA GLU A 175 2.94 7.42 -3.54
C GLU A 175 2.50 6.16 -2.80
N ARG A 176 1.35 5.56 -3.22
CA ARG A 176 0.86 4.35 -2.59
C ARG A 176 1.80 3.17 -2.83
N GLY A 177 2.34 3.03 -4.02
CA GLY A 177 3.32 1.99 -4.34
C GLY A 177 4.55 2.07 -3.44
N LEU A 178 5.11 3.26 -3.27
CA LEU A 178 6.26 3.50 -2.39
C LEU A 178 5.93 3.26 -0.91
N GLU A 179 4.69 3.51 -0.48
CA GLU A 179 4.24 3.25 0.89
C GLU A 179 4.14 1.76 1.21
N ILE A 180 3.53 0.97 0.30
CA ILE A 180 3.18 -0.44 0.58
C ILE A 180 4.21 -1.44 0.07
N MET A 181 5.14 -1.03 -0.80
CA MET A 181 6.17 -1.88 -1.39
C MET A 181 7.00 -2.58 -0.32
N ALA A 182 7.12 -3.90 -0.42
CA ALA A 182 8.02 -4.70 0.43
C ALA A 182 9.48 -4.57 -0.05
N ASP A 183 10.43 -4.99 0.80
CA ASP A 183 11.86 -4.84 0.51
C ASP A 183 12.33 -5.73 -0.65
N ASP A 184 11.61 -6.82 -0.92
CA ASP A 184 11.83 -7.74 -2.03
C ASP A 184 11.00 -7.41 -3.28
N GLU A 185 10.44 -6.21 -3.34
CA GLU A 185 9.60 -5.74 -4.43
C GLU A 185 10.20 -4.55 -5.17
N TYR A 186 9.79 -4.38 -6.42
CA TYR A 186 10.06 -3.20 -7.24
C TYR A 186 8.76 -2.52 -7.63
N LEU A 187 8.78 -1.19 -7.61
CA LEU A 187 7.73 -0.37 -8.21
C LEU A 187 8.07 -0.14 -9.69
N GLU A 188 7.31 -0.78 -10.57
CA GLU A 188 7.44 -0.65 -12.00
C GLU A 188 6.61 0.53 -12.49
N VAL A 189 7.27 1.55 -13.03
CA VAL A 189 6.64 2.77 -13.53
C VAL A 189 6.77 2.83 -15.03
N THR A 190 5.64 2.84 -15.73
CA THR A 190 5.56 2.96 -17.18
C THR A 190 4.71 4.16 -17.55
N PRO A 191 4.75 4.64 -18.81
CA PRO A 191 3.88 5.74 -19.23
C PRO A 191 2.37 5.46 -19.08
N LYS A 192 1.98 4.18 -19.00
CA LYS A 192 0.56 3.77 -18.94
C LYS A 192 0.12 3.25 -17.57
N SER A 193 1.05 2.81 -16.73
CA SER A 193 0.69 2.13 -15.48
C SER A 193 1.80 2.14 -14.44
N VAL A 194 1.39 2.11 -13.17
CA VAL A 194 2.26 1.89 -12.03
C VAL A 194 1.88 0.55 -11.43
N ARG A 195 2.84 -0.35 -11.22
CA ARG A 195 2.62 -1.72 -10.74
C ARG A 195 3.68 -2.11 -9.72
N LEU A 196 3.33 -3.03 -8.85
CA LEU A 196 4.30 -3.69 -7.97
C LEU A 196 4.64 -5.07 -8.53
N ARG A 197 5.90 -5.47 -8.43
CA ARG A 197 6.35 -6.80 -8.79
C ARG A 197 7.44 -7.30 -7.86
N LYS A 198 7.59 -8.60 -7.75
CA LYS A 198 8.72 -9.19 -7.02
C LYS A 198 10.04 -8.98 -7.77
N GLN A 199 11.13 -8.90 -7.02
CA GLN A 199 12.49 -8.87 -7.60
C GLN A 199 12.76 -10.12 -8.44
N TYR A 200 12.42 -11.29 -7.89
CA TYR A 200 12.45 -12.58 -8.59
C TYR A 200 11.04 -12.95 -9.03
N LEU A 201 10.82 -13.01 -10.34
CA LEU A 201 9.47 -13.20 -10.88
C LEU A 201 8.98 -14.62 -10.65
N SER A 202 9.81 -15.64 -10.89
CA SER A 202 9.40 -17.03 -10.71
C SER A 202 9.38 -17.43 -9.22
N ASP A 203 8.44 -18.31 -8.87
CA ASP A 203 8.34 -18.85 -7.50
C ASP A 203 9.59 -19.66 -7.11
N THR A 204 10.17 -20.36 -8.08
CA THR A 204 11.41 -21.14 -7.90
C THR A 204 12.58 -20.24 -7.50
N ASP A 205 12.72 -19.07 -8.16
CA ASP A 205 13.83 -18.17 -7.88
C ASP A 205 13.63 -17.46 -6.55
N ARG A 206 12.38 -17.08 -6.19
CA ARG A 206 12.06 -16.57 -4.85
C ARG A 206 12.42 -17.56 -3.76
N SER A 207 12.05 -18.84 -3.95
CA SER A 207 12.35 -19.90 -2.99
C SER A 207 13.87 -20.16 -2.85
N ARG A 208 14.63 -20.02 -3.95
CA ARG A 208 16.10 -20.14 -3.92
C ARG A 208 16.75 -18.95 -3.21
N ALA A 209 16.25 -17.73 -3.42
CA ALA A 209 16.77 -16.53 -2.77
C ALA A 209 16.59 -16.62 -1.25
N ARG A 210 15.40 -16.98 -0.77
CA ARG A 210 15.11 -17.15 0.67
C ARG A 210 15.95 -18.19 1.39
N ARG A 211 16.52 -19.17 0.66
CA ARG A 211 17.42 -20.19 1.26
C ARG A 211 18.87 -19.72 1.37
N LYS A 212 19.21 -18.59 0.76
CA LYS A 212 20.56 -18.01 0.76
C LYS A 212 20.74 -16.88 1.78
N GLU A 213 19.62 -16.36 2.31
CA GLU A 213 19.55 -15.44 3.44
C GLU A 213 19.59 -16.21 4.78
#